data_421a5cedc0a387876accc0e292ede4e4
#
_entry.id   421a5cedc0a387876accc0e292ede4e4
#
_cell.length_a   1.000
_cell.length_b   1.000
_cell.length_c   1.000
_cell.angle_alpha   90.00
_cell.angle_beta   90.00
_cell.angle_gamma   90.00
#
_symmetry.space_group_name_H-M   'P 1'
#
loop_
_entity.id
_entity.type
_entity.pdbx_description
1 polymer ?
#
loop_
_entity_poly.entity_id
_entity_poly.type
_entity_poly.pdbx_seq_one_letter_code
_entity_poly.pdbx_strand_id
1 'polypeptide(L)'
;MMRKLIVQEWMSFDGVVQAPGSPDEDKSGGFKHGGWHLPYFDDMSRNWVVENLTQAGGYLLGRRTYENFASHWPNASAEEQVLAKPLNTRPKYVASTTLKEPLTWQNSTLLKGNVTKAVAALKEKDGGNLLVIGSPKLVQSLIDFDLVDEFRVMIDPLVVGGGKRIFGDDGALRPLRLVDSRVTTTGAILATYAPAKPKR
;
A
#
# COMPACT_ATOMS: atom_id res chain seq x y z
N MET A 1 12.41 18.41 -6.54
CA MET A 1 12.19 17.91 -5.14
C MET A 1 12.22 16.39 -5.18
N MET A 2 12.88 15.75 -4.21
CA MET A 2 12.80 14.28 -4.07
C MET A 2 11.35 13.83 -3.94
N ARG A 3 11.00 12.73 -4.61
CA ARG A 3 9.67 12.11 -4.53
C ARG A 3 9.47 11.52 -3.14
N LYS A 4 8.32 11.77 -2.52
CA LYS A 4 7.96 11.04 -1.29
C LYS A 4 7.59 9.61 -1.63
N LEU A 5 7.95 8.69 -0.73
CA LEU A 5 7.43 7.33 -0.69
C LEU A 5 6.34 7.25 0.36
N ILE A 6 5.12 7.02 -0.08
CA ILE A 6 3.92 7.01 0.75
C ILE A 6 3.40 5.57 0.79
N VAL A 7 3.25 5.02 1.97
CA VAL A 7 2.62 3.69 2.18
C VAL A 7 1.15 3.91 2.43
N GLN A 8 0.28 3.27 1.63
CA GLN A 8 -1.16 3.22 1.86
C GLN A 8 -1.57 1.78 2.15
N GLU A 9 -2.21 1.57 3.29
CA GLU A 9 -2.69 0.24 3.71
C GLU A 9 -4.05 0.30 4.40
N TRP A 10 -4.82 -0.76 4.23
CA TRP A 10 -5.96 -1.08 5.07
C TRP A 10 -5.48 -1.96 6.21
N MET A 11 -5.81 -1.60 7.42
CA MET A 11 -5.27 -2.21 8.62
C MET A 11 -6.40 -2.45 9.64
N SER A 12 -6.46 -3.65 10.21
CA SER A 12 -7.31 -3.90 11.36
C SER A 12 -6.79 -3.17 12.61
N PHE A 13 -7.62 -3.04 13.64
CA PHE A 13 -7.22 -2.40 14.89
C PHE A 13 -5.99 -3.08 15.54
N ASP A 14 -5.81 -4.39 15.35
CA ASP A 14 -4.64 -5.14 15.82
C ASP A 14 -3.48 -5.21 14.79
N GLY A 15 -3.52 -4.39 13.74
CA GLY A 15 -2.41 -4.18 12.82
C GLY A 15 -2.30 -5.19 11.67
N VAL A 16 -3.30 -6.04 11.44
CA VAL A 16 -3.30 -6.98 10.31
C VAL A 16 -3.64 -6.24 9.02
N VAL A 17 -2.86 -6.52 7.96
CA VAL A 17 -3.04 -5.97 6.61
C VAL A 17 -3.18 -7.08 5.55
N GLN A 18 -3.33 -8.34 5.94
CA GLN A 18 -3.44 -9.46 5.02
C GLN A 18 -4.84 -9.55 4.43
N ALA A 19 -4.93 -9.63 3.10
CA ALA A 19 -6.15 -9.89 2.34
C ALA A 19 -7.37 -9.04 2.73
N PRO A 20 -7.27 -7.71 2.82
CA PRO A 20 -8.39 -6.88 3.24
C PRO A 20 -9.51 -6.81 2.19
N GLY A 21 -9.17 -6.86 0.90
CA GLY A 21 -10.07 -6.49 -0.20
C GLY A 21 -10.93 -7.64 -0.74
N SER A 22 -10.52 -8.90 -0.58
CA SER A 22 -11.37 -10.03 -1.01
C SER A 22 -11.08 -11.32 -0.25
N PRO A 23 -12.05 -12.27 -0.20
CA PRO A 23 -11.88 -13.57 0.47
C PRO A 23 -10.71 -14.41 -0.04
N ASP A 24 -10.38 -14.26 -1.33
CA ASP A 24 -9.37 -15.07 -2.01
C ASP A 24 -8.03 -14.34 -2.24
N GLU A 25 -7.88 -13.11 -1.76
CA GLU A 25 -6.75 -12.24 -2.05
C GLU A 25 -5.40 -12.82 -1.57
N ASP A 26 -5.32 -13.30 -0.34
CA ASP A 26 -4.13 -13.94 0.21
C ASP A 26 -4.44 -14.95 1.32
N LYS A 27 -4.58 -16.22 0.97
CA LYS A 27 -4.82 -17.35 1.90
C LYS A 27 -3.53 -17.95 2.48
N SER A 28 -2.37 -17.38 2.22
CA SER A 28 -1.11 -17.94 2.73
C SER A 28 -1.07 -17.97 4.25
N GLY A 29 -0.41 -18.99 4.79
CA GLY A 29 -0.38 -19.20 6.25
C GLY A 29 -1.70 -19.69 6.84
N GLY A 30 -2.64 -20.15 6.00
CA GLY A 30 -3.96 -20.61 6.45
C GLY A 30 -4.91 -19.48 6.84
N PHE A 31 -4.67 -18.25 6.36
CA PHE A 31 -5.52 -17.09 6.65
C PHE A 31 -6.94 -17.28 6.11
N LYS A 32 -7.96 -17.08 6.97
CA LYS A 32 -9.37 -17.40 6.68
C LYS A 32 -10.29 -16.16 6.63
N HIS A 33 -9.77 -14.98 6.96
CA HIS A 33 -10.58 -13.77 7.15
C HIS A 33 -10.47 -12.78 5.98
N GLY A 34 -10.18 -13.28 4.75
CA GLY A 34 -10.09 -12.38 3.58
C GLY A 34 -11.37 -11.58 3.35
N GLY A 35 -11.21 -10.34 2.86
CA GLY A 35 -12.33 -9.42 2.64
C GLY A 35 -12.83 -8.71 3.91
N TRP A 36 -12.12 -8.78 5.02
CA TRP A 36 -12.51 -8.22 6.31
C TRP A 36 -12.73 -6.70 6.29
N HIS A 37 -12.12 -5.99 5.34
CA HIS A 37 -12.26 -4.54 5.18
C HIS A 37 -13.59 -4.12 4.53
N LEU A 38 -14.19 -4.96 3.68
CA LEU A 38 -15.34 -4.59 2.85
C LEU A 38 -16.53 -3.95 3.61
N PRO A 39 -16.91 -4.42 4.82
CA PRO A 39 -17.99 -3.81 5.59
C PRO A 39 -17.71 -2.38 6.07
N TYR A 40 -16.46 -1.96 6.07
CA TYR A 40 -16.02 -0.65 6.56
C TYR A 40 -15.74 0.35 5.45
N PHE A 41 -15.79 -0.09 4.17
CA PHE A 41 -15.49 0.73 3.01
C PHE A 41 -16.70 1.54 2.58
N ASP A 42 -16.78 2.79 3.03
CA ASP A 42 -17.84 3.75 2.71
C ASP A 42 -17.40 4.78 1.65
N ASP A 43 -18.26 5.74 1.31
CA ASP A 43 -17.95 6.77 0.32
C ASP A 43 -16.80 7.69 0.76
N MET A 44 -16.64 7.94 2.07
CA MET A 44 -15.54 8.76 2.57
C MET A 44 -14.19 8.06 2.36
N SER A 45 -14.10 6.78 2.68
CA SER A 45 -12.91 5.96 2.45
C SER A 45 -12.63 5.76 0.96
N ARG A 46 -13.68 5.55 0.14
CA ARG A 46 -13.56 5.52 -1.32
C ARG A 46 -12.94 6.79 -1.88
N ASN A 47 -13.47 7.96 -1.50
CA ASN A 47 -12.97 9.25 -1.96
C ASN A 47 -11.52 9.48 -1.53
N TRP A 48 -11.17 9.09 -0.31
CA TRP A 48 -9.79 9.18 0.18
C TRP A 48 -8.83 8.28 -0.63
N VAL A 49 -9.24 7.06 -0.98
CA VAL A 49 -8.43 6.17 -1.84
C VAL A 49 -8.29 6.77 -3.25
N VAL A 50 -9.37 7.27 -3.84
CA VAL A 50 -9.35 7.92 -5.17
C VAL A 50 -8.40 9.11 -5.17
N GLU A 51 -8.45 9.96 -4.15
CA GLU A 51 -7.54 11.10 -4.00
C GLU A 51 -6.08 10.66 -3.97
N ASN A 52 -5.76 9.67 -3.15
CA ASN A 52 -4.41 9.13 -3.03
C ASN A 52 -3.89 8.53 -4.35
N LEU A 53 -4.72 7.75 -5.04
CA LEU A 53 -4.37 7.17 -6.33
C LEU A 53 -4.15 8.25 -7.40
N THR A 54 -5.02 9.26 -7.43
CA THR A 54 -4.97 10.32 -8.44
C THR A 54 -3.75 11.23 -8.25
N GLN A 55 -3.36 11.51 -7.01
CA GLN A 55 -2.20 12.35 -6.69
C GLN A 55 -0.86 11.61 -6.86
N ALA A 56 -0.87 10.28 -6.91
CA ALA A 56 0.36 9.50 -7.07
C ALA A 56 1.00 9.74 -8.45
N GLY A 57 2.30 9.90 -8.49
CA GLY A 57 3.08 9.93 -9.72
C GLY A 57 3.47 8.53 -10.23
N GLY A 58 3.22 7.49 -9.45
CA GLY A 58 3.45 6.09 -9.77
C GLY A 58 3.24 5.19 -8.56
N TYR A 59 3.15 3.90 -8.80
CA TYR A 59 2.88 2.90 -7.77
C TYR A 59 4.08 1.98 -7.57
N LEU A 60 4.34 1.60 -6.32
CA LEU A 60 5.30 0.56 -5.97
C LEU A 60 4.55 -0.62 -5.37
N LEU A 61 4.68 -1.78 -6.00
CA LEU A 61 3.90 -2.97 -5.68
C LEU A 61 4.83 -4.15 -5.39
N GLY A 62 4.54 -4.92 -4.36
CA GLY A 62 5.10 -6.25 -4.21
C GLY A 62 4.46 -7.24 -5.18
N ARG A 63 5.10 -8.39 -5.40
CA ARG A 63 4.66 -9.39 -6.37
C ARG A 63 3.19 -9.77 -6.24
N ARG A 64 2.72 -10.14 -5.06
CA ARG A 64 1.32 -10.57 -4.86
C ARG A 64 0.32 -9.48 -5.19
N THR A 65 0.54 -8.30 -4.67
CA THR A 65 -0.32 -7.15 -4.96
C THR A 65 -0.33 -6.86 -6.46
N TYR A 66 0.84 -6.94 -7.12
CA TYR A 66 0.91 -6.82 -8.57
C TYR A 66 0.08 -7.88 -9.30
N GLU A 67 0.23 -9.16 -8.94
CA GLU A 67 -0.50 -10.27 -9.57
C GLU A 67 -2.02 -10.10 -9.40
N ASN A 68 -2.49 -9.79 -8.19
CA ASN A 68 -3.90 -9.54 -7.90
C ASN A 68 -4.44 -8.34 -8.69
N PHE A 69 -3.70 -7.24 -8.68
CA PHE A 69 -4.12 -6.02 -9.37
C PHE A 69 -4.10 -6.17 -10.90
N ALA A 70 -3.09 -6.84 -11.44
CA ALA A 70 -2.97 -7.11 -12.87
C ALA A 70 -4.07 -8.03 -13.40
N SER A 71 -4.64 -8.89 -12.58
CA SER A 71 -5.77 -9.76 -12.97
C SER A 71 -7.11 -9.02 -12.96
N HIS A 72 -7.27 -7.94 -12.19
CA HIS A 72 -8.53 -7.26 -11.99
C HIS A 72 -8.62 -5.90 -12.73
N TRP A 73 -7.71 -4.96 -12.44
CA TRP A 73 -7.83 -3.57 -12.85
C TRP A 73 -7.82 -3.30 -14.36
N PRO A 74 -7.12 -4.07 -15.22
CA PRO A 74 -7.21 -3.89 -16.68
C PRO A 74 -8.62 -4.09 -17.23
N ASN A 75 -9.43 -4.93 -16.56
CA ASN A 75 -10.78 -5.32 -16.99
C ASN A 75 -11.85 -4.84 -16.00
N ALA A 76 -11.54 -3.86 -15.18
CA ALA A 76 -12.45 -3.32 -14.17
C ALA A 76 -13.74 -2.77 -14.79
N SER A 77 -14.86 -2.93 -14.07
CA SER A 77 -16.19 -2.48 -14.50
C SER A 77 -16.26 -0.95 -14.66
N ALA A 78 -17.32 -0.46 -15.29
CA ALA A 78 -17.55 0.98 -15.47
C ALA A 78 -17.62 1.71 -14.11
N GLU A 79 -18.18 1.09 -13.09
CA GLU A 79 -18.31 1.64 -11.73
C GLU A 79 -16.97 1.76 -11.01
N GLU A 80 -16.00 0.90 -11.36
CA GLU A 80 -14.66 0.87 -10.77
C GLU A 80 -13.67 1.81 -11.51
N GLN A 81 -14.06 2.42 -12.63
CA GLN A 81 -13.14 3.21 -13.46
C GLN A 81 -12.50 4.39 -12.70
N VAL A 82 -13.14 4.92 -11.69
CA VAL A 82 -12.58 5.97 -10.84
C VAL A 82 -11.29 5.52 -10.13
N LEU A 83 -11.19 4.25 -9.78
CA LEU A 83 -9.99 3.61 -9.21
C LEU A 83 -9.08 3.03 -10.29
N ALA A 84 -9.67 2.36 -11.28
CA ALA A 84 -8.94 1.65 -12.33
C ALA A 84 -8.15 2.59 -13.25
N LYS A 85 -8.71 3.75 -13.61
CA LYS A 85 -8.06 4.70 -14.52
C LYS A 85 -6.69 5.17 -14.03
N PRO A 86 -6.51 5.71 -12.81
CA PRO A 86 -5.19 6.05 -12.33
C PRO A 86 -4.26 4.84 -12.22
N LEU A 87 -4.74 3.68 -11.75
CA LEU A 87 -3.96 2.45 -11.63
C LEU A 87 -3.45 1.94 -13.00
N ASN A 88 -4.28 2.00 -14.03
CA ASN A 88 -3.91 1.56 -15.37
C ASN A 88 -2.97 2.52 -16.09
N THR A 89 -3.10 3.83 -15.88
CA THR A 89 -2.38 4.85 -16.65
C THR A 89 -1.02 5.24 -16.06
N ARG A 90 -0.86 5.18 -14.74
CA ARG A 90 0.38 5.59 -14.07
C ARG A 90 1.47 4.50 -14.14
N PRO A 91 2.76 4.88 -14.07
CA PRO A 91 3.88 3.93 -13.95
C PRO A 91 3.74 3.04 -12.72
N LYS A 92 4.04 1.76 -12.88
CA LYS A 92 4.09 0.77 -11.80
C LYS A 92 5.48 0.18 -11.70
N TYR A 93 6.04 0.17 -10.51
CA TYR A 93 7.33 -0.44 -10.18
C TYR A 93 7.08 -1.68 -9.34
N VAL A 94 7.55 -2.84 -9.81
CA VAL A 94 7.20 -4.12 -9.20
C VAL A 94 8.43 -4.74 -8.54
N ALA A 95 8.36 -4.90 -7.22
CA ALA A 95 9.39 -5.56 -6.44
C ALA A 95 9.16 -7.07 -6.43
N SER A 96 10.02 -7.83 -7.15
CA SER A 96 9.94 -9.28 -7.20
C SER A 96 11.29 -9.90 -7.55
N THR A 97 11.57 -11.06 -6.95
CA THR A 97 12.71 -11.93 -7.29
C THR A 97 12.31 -13.10 -8.17
N THR A 98 11.02 -13.30 -8.43
CA THR A 98 10.49 -14.47 -9.15
C THR A 98 9.76 -14.14 -10.44
N LEU A 99 9.20 -12.94 -10.56
CA LEU A 99 8.60 -12.48 -11.80
C LEU A 99 9.66 -12.27 -12.88
N LYS A 100 9.26 -12.51 -14.13
CA LYS A 100 10.08 -12.30 -15.34
C LYS A 100 9.45 -11.24 -16.22
N GLU A 101 10.25 -10.54 -16.99
CA GLU A 101 9.79 -9.62 -18.03
C GLU A 101 9.46 -10.38 -19.34
N PRO A 102 8.50 -9.89 -20.15
CA PRO A 102 7.71 -8.68 -19.92
C PRO A 102 6.62 -8.89 -18.87
N LEU A 103 6.31 -7.85 -18.08
CA LEU A 103 5.17 -7.83 -17.17
C LEU A 103 3.88 -7.61 -17.97
N THR A 104 2.79 -8.30 -17.58
CA THR A 104 1.53 -8.32 -18.33
C THR A 104 0.69 -7.05 -18.21
N TRP A 105 0.76 -6.37 -17.06
CA TRP A 105 0.02 -5.13 -16.86
C TRP A 105 0.80 -3.94 -17.43
N GLN A 106 0.16 -3.17 -18.30
CA GLN A 106 0.79 -2.03 -18.97
C GLN A 106 1.44 -1.04 -18.01
N ASN A 107 2.45 -0.32 -18.47
CA ASN A 107 3.21 0.66 -17.69
C ASN A 107 3.88 0.06 -16.43
N SER A 108 4.19 -1.22 -16.42
CA SER A 108 4.85 -1.90 -15.32
C SER A 108 6.33 -2.16 -15.62
N THR A 109 7.18 -1.93 -14.64
CA THR A 109 8.63 -2.15 -14.70
C THR A 109 9.05 -3.02 -13.53
N LEU A 110 9.76 -4.12 -13.80
CA LEU A 110 10.31 -4.98 -12.76
C LEU A 110 11.56 -4.32 -12.15
N LEU A 111 11.58 -4.16 -10.82
CA LEU A 111 12.76 -3.71 -10.10
C LEU A 111 13.72 -4.90 -9.94
N LYS A 112 14.88 -4.81 -10.61
CA LYS A 112 15.92 -5.84 -10.58
C LYS A 112 16.90 -5.61 -9.43
N GLY A 113 17.44 -6.70 -8.89
CA GLY A 113 18.48 -6.67 -7.88
C GLY A 113 18.01 -6.22 -6.50
N ASN A 114 18.75 -5.32 -5.86
CA ASN A 114 18.42 -4.83 -4.53
C ASN A 114 17.29 -3.80 -4.60
N VAL A 115 16.09 -4.20 -4.14
CA VAL A 115 14.86 -3.40 -4.20
C VAL A 115 14.99 -2.09 -3.44
N THR A 116 15.59 -2.08 -2.25
CA THR A 116 15.70 -0.85 -1.45
C THR A 116 16.61 0.18 -2.10
N LYS A 117 17.73 -0.26 -2.73
CA LYS A 117 18.58 0.63 -3.54
C LYS A 117 17.83 1.15 -4.78
N ALA A 118 17.07 0.30 -5.46
CA ALA A 118 16.30 0.70 -6.63
C ALA A 118 15.20 1.74 -6.25
N VAL A 119 14.53 1.56 -5.11
CA VAL A 119 13.53 2.49 -4.60
C VAL A 119 14.18 3.82 -4.18
N ALA A 120 15.32 3.79 -3.49
CA ALA A 120 16.07 5.01 -3.16
C ALA A 120 16.40 5.82 -4.43
N ALA A 121 16.91 5.16 -5.47
CA ALA A 121 17.19 5.79 -6.75
C ALA A 121 15.92 6.32 -7.46
N LEU A 122 14.76 5.66 -7.31
CA LEU A 122 13.49 6.16 -7.82
C LEU A 122 13.02 7.43 -7.09
N LYS A 123 13.29 7.56 -5.79
CA LYS A 123 12.96 8.78 -5.02
C LYS A 123 13.75 10.01 -5.49
N GLU A 124 14.95 9.81 -6.00
CA GLU A 124 15.80 10.90 -6.52
C GLU A 124 15.40 11.40 -7.90
N LYS A 125 14.60 10.62 -8.65
CA LYS A 125 14.13 11.02 -9.99
C LYS A 125 13.05 12.07 -9.91
N ASP A 126 12.94 12.89 -10.95
CA ASP A 126 11.82 13.80 -11.14
C ASP A 126 10.50 13.04 -11.27
N GLY A 127 9.44 13.64 -10.77
CA GLY A 127 8.08 13.10 -10.85
C GLY A 127 7.28 13.29 -9.57
N GLY A 128 6.00 12.88 -9.61
CA GLY A 128 5.12 12.89 -8.45
C GLY A 128 5.47 11.78 -7.46
N ASN A 129 4.87 11.82 -6.27
CA ASN A 129 5.11 10.87 -5.19
C ASN A 129 4.85 9.42 -5.60
N LEU A 130 5.57 8.49 -4.97
CA LEU A 130 5.38 7.05 -5.12
C LEU A 130 4.40 6.56 -4.06
N LEU A 131 3.34 5.87 -4.48
CA LEU A 131 2.39 5.24 -3.58
C LEU A 131 2.65 3.73 -3.52
N VAL A 132 2.92 3.22 -2.32
CA VAL A 132 3.09 1.79 -2.05
C VAL A 132 1.74 1.23 -1.60
N ILE A 133 1.22 0.23 -2.32
CA ILE A 133 -0.04 -0.45 -1.99
C ILE A 133 0.29 -1.93 -1.76
N GLY A 134 0.86 -2.26 -0.59
CA GLY A 134 1.34 -3.62 -0.33
C GLY A 134 2.48 -4.06 -1.29
N SER A 135 3.06 -5.22 -1.12
CA SER A 135 2.70 -6.27 -0.15
C SER A 135 3.39 -6.02 1.21
N PRO A 136 2.88 -6.59 2.31
CA PRO A 136 3.39 -6.32 3.66
C PRO A 136 4.90 -6.49 3.83
N LYS A 137 5.49 -7.55 3.24
CA LYS A 137 6.96 -7.77 3.29
C LYS A 137 7.76 -6.68 2.58
N LEU A 138 7.24 -6.13 1.48
CA LEU A 138 7.88 -5.00 0.81
C LEU A 138 7.86 -3.79 1.73
N VAL A 139 6.71 -3.49 2.33
CA VAL A 139 6.54 -2.36 3.25
C VAL A 139 7.49 -2.50 4.45
N GLN A 140 7.59 -3.68 5.06
CA GLN A 140 8.56 -3.95 6.14
C GLN A 140 9.98 -3.59 5.71
N SER A 141 10.42 -4.10 4.55
CA SER A 141 11.77 -3.79 4.04
C SER A 141 11.97 -2.29 3.80
N LEU A 142 10.96 -1.56 3.33
CA LEU A 142 11.05 -0.11 3.13
C LEU A 142 11.14 0.65 4.46
N ILE A 143 10.46 0.17 5.50
CA ILE A 143 10.53 0.71 6.86
C ILE A 143 11.92 0.47 7.46
N ASP A 144 12.46 -0.75 7.33
CA ASP A 144 13.76 -1.14 7.89
C ASP A 144 14.93 -0.33 7.29
N PHE A 145 14.76 0.19 6.08
CA PHE A 145 15.74 1.03 5.40
C PHE A 145 15.40 2.54 5.43
N ASP A 146 14.49 2.98 6.29
CA ASP A 146 14.09 4.39 6.47
C ASP A 146 13.66 5.08 5.15
N LEU A 147 13.05 4.33 4.22
CA LEU A 147 12.65 4.86 2.91
C LEU A 147 11.25 5.49 2.91
N VAL A 148 10.43 5.19 3.92
CA VAL A 148 9.04 5.65 4.00
C VAL A 148 8.98 7.06 4.56
N ASP A 149 8.37 7.99 3.80
CA ASP A 149 8.20 9.38 4.21
C ASP A 149 6.82 9.64 4.86
N GLU A 150 5.82 8.79 4.54
CA GLU A 150 4.45 9.00 5.01
C GLU A 150 3.68 7.66 5.02
N PHE A 151 2.87 7.45 6.04
CA PHE A 151 1.94 6.34 6.16
C PHE A 151 0.52 6.89 6.07
N ARG A 152 -0.27 6.40 5.14
CA ARG A 152 -1.71 6.62 5.00
C ARG A 152 -2.41 5.32 5.30
N VAL A 153 -2.98 5.21 6.47
CA VAL A 153 -3.61 3.98 6.92
C VAL A 153 -5.10 4.20 7.18
N MET A 154 -5.92 3.29 6.70
CA MET A 154 -7.30 3.16 7.13
C MET A 154 -7.34 2.07 8.20
N ILE A 155 -7.68 2.46 9.43
CA ILE A 155 -7.73 1.55 10.57
C ILE A 155 -9.19 1.19 10.80
N ASP A 156 -9.54 -0.06 10.52
CA ASP A 156 -10.90 -0.56 10.68
C ASP A 156 -11.17 -1.00 12.12
N PRO A 157 -12.38 -0.76 12.65
CA PRO A 157 -12.73 -1.03 14.05
C PRO A 157 -13.01 -2.53 14.30
N LEU A 158 -12.04 -3.39 13.96
CA LEU A 158 -12.12 -4.84 14.22
C LEU A 158 -10.76 -5.41 14.60
N VAL A 159 -10.80 -6.55 15.28
CA VAL A 159 -9.64 -7.38 15.61
C VAL A 159 -9.70 -8.65 14.76
N VAL A 160 -8.66 -8.91 13.98
CA VAL A 160 -8.55 -10.11 13.14
C VAL A 160 -7.87 -11.26 13.88
N GLY A 161 -6.99 -10.94 14.82
CA GLY A 161 -6.32 -11.91 15.71
C GLY A 161 -5.08 -12.57 15.13
N GLY A 162 -4.85 -12.55 13.82
CA GLY A 162 -3.67 -13.13 13.17
C GLY A 162 -3.58 -12.75 11.71
N GLY A 163 -2.37 -12.80 11.14
CA GLY A 163 -2.11 -12.44 9.76
C GLY A 163 -0.85 -11.59 9.61
N LYS A 164 -0.58 -11.14 8.39
CA LYS A 164 0.59 -10.31 8.09
C LYS A 164 0.37 -8.88 8.57
N ARG A 165 1.45 -8.27 9.07
CA ARG A 165 1.52 -6.87 9.52
C ARG A 165 2.61 -6.13 8.75
N ILE A 166 2.51 -4.80 8.66
CA ILE A 166 3.54 -3.96 8.04
C ILE A 166 4.67 -3.61 9.02
N PHE A 167 4.38 -3.57 10.31
CA PHE A 167 5.41 -3.39 11.33
C PHE A 167 5.89 -4.76 11.80
N GLY A 168 7.23 -4.94 11.81
CA GLY A 168 7.85 -6.16 12.29
C GLY A 168 7.87 -6.22 13.82
N ASP A 169 8.16 -7.42 14.34
CA ASP A 169 8.39 -7.67 15.77
C ASP A 169 9.90 -7.65 16.06
N ASP A 170 10.54 -6.52 15.70
CA ASP A 170 11.99 -6.32 15.80
C ASP A 170 12.42 -5.53 17.05
N GLY A 171 11.45 -5.10 17.88
CA GLY A 171 11.68 -4.29 19.06
C GLY A 171 12.16 -2.85 18.78
N ALA A 172 12.23 -2.42 17.52
CA ALA A 172 12.70 -1.09 17.17
C ALA A 172 11.63 -0.03 17.42
N LEU A 173 11.98 0.98 18.20
CA LEU A 173 11.11 2.15 18.44
C LEU A 173 11.14 3.09 17.22
N ARG A 174 9.99 3.29 16.59
CA ARG A 174 9.81 4.18 15.43
C ARG A 174 8.75 5.25 15.73
N PRO A 175 9.14 6.39 16.33
CA PRO A 175 8.19 7.46 16.64
C PRO A 175 7.55 8.02 15.37
N LEU A 176 6.24 8.19 15.42
CA LEU A 176 5.46 8.80 14.35
C LEU A 176 4.76 10.05 14.89
N ARG A 177 4.53 11.03 14.02
CA ARG A 177 3.65 12.17 14.31
C ARG A 177 2.41 12.09 13.43
N LEU A 178 1.26 12.35 14.00
CA LEU A 178 0.02 12.47 13.26
C LEU A 178 0.06 13.74 12.39
N VAL A 179 -0.31 13.61 11.13
CA VAL A 179 -0.39 14.70 10.15
C VAL A 179 -1.84 15.10 9.91
N ASP A 180 -2.72 14.10 9.70
CA ASP A 180 -4.15 14.26 9.48
C ASP A 180 -4.91 13.03 9.97
N SER A 181 -6.16 13.21 10.37
CA SER A 181 -7.06 12.09 10.67
C SER A 181 -8.52 12.45 10.45
N ARG A 182 -9.30 11.48 9.98
CA ARG A 182 -10.75 11.58 9.78
C ARG A 182 -11.40 10.28 10.23
N VAL A 183 -12.59 10.35 10.78
CA VAL A 183 -13.40 9.18 11.13
C VAL A 183 -14.47 9.01 10.06
N THR A 184 -14.60 7.80 9.51
CA THR A 184 -15.60 7.45 8.51
C THR A 184 -16.95 7.17 9.17
N THR A 185 -18.02 7.05 8.36
CA THR A 185 -19.37 6.73 8.87
C THR A 185 -19.48 5.31 9.44
N THR A 186 -18.54 4.43 9.06
CA THR A 186 -18.43 3.04 9.54
C THR A 186 -17.56 2.91 10.80
N GLY A 187 -17.01 4.04 11.30
CA GLY A 187 -16.13 4.05 12.47
C GLY A 187 -14.66 3.75 12.17
N ALA A 188 -14.28 3.57 10.92
CA ALA A 188 -12.87 3.44 10.56
C ALA A 188 -12.16 4.80 10.66
N ILE A 189 -10.86 4.77 10.92
CA ILE A 189 -10.02 5.96 11.04
C ILE A 189 -9.10 6.05 9.81
N LEU A 190 -9.27 7.08 8.99
CA LEU A 190 -8.32 7.45 7.96
C LEU A 190 -7.23 8.29 8.61
N ALA A 191 -6.02 7.77 8.73
CA ALA A 191 -4.94 8.45 9.42
C ALA A 191 -3.72 8.62 8.52
N THR A 192 -3.11 9.79 8.57
CA THR A 192 -1.84 10.10 7.92
C THR A 192 -0.79 10.36 8.98
N TYR A 193 0.26 9.56 8.97
CA TYR A 193 1.42 9.71 9.86
C TYR A 193 2.69 9.96 9.05
N ALA A 194 3.63 10.68 9.64
CA ALA A 194 4.99 10.80 9.13
C ALA A 194 5.98 10.39 10.22
N PRO A 195 7.18 9.86 9.86
CA PRO A 195 8.24 9.65 10.83
C PRO A 195 8.51 10.93 11.63
N ALA A 196 8.55 10.80 12.95
CA ALA A 196 8.91 11.93 13.81
C ALA A 196 10.43 12.08 13.78
N LYS A 197 10.92 13.32 13.60
CA LYS A 197 12.35 13.56 13.78
C LYS A 197 12.70 13.27 15.24
N PRO A 198 13.86 12.63 15.51
CA PRO A 198 14.32 12.48 16.89
C PRO A 198 14.33 13.85 17.56
N LYS A 199 13.76 13.97 18.77
CA LYS A 199 13.98 15.16 19.58
C LYS A 199 15.48 15.22 19.85
N ARG A 200 16.16 16.23 19.31
CA ARG A 200 17.54 16.55 19.66
C ARG A 200 17.63 16.98 21.10
#